data_7bc5e90b35beee38afa9b85f4d5939a3
#
_entry.id   7bc5e90b35beee38afa9b85f4d5939a3
#
_cell.length_a   1.000
_cell.length_b   1.000
_cell.length_c   1.000
_cell.angle_alpha   90.00
_cell.angle_beta   90.00
_cell.angle_gamma   90.00
#
_symmetry.space_group_name_H-M   'P 1'
#
loop_
_entity.id
_entity.type
_entity.pdbx_description
1 polymer ?
#
loop_
_entity_poly.entity_id
_entity_poly.type
_entity_poly.pdbx_seq_one_letter_code
_entity_poly.pdbx_strand_id
1 'polypeptide(L)'
;MAYESREEIDSKYKWDLSSMFPSDEAFEAGLEELKAYCPKLLAFKGKISTSAQALLEFLQLEDKMNLLLYKIINYAERKSDEDTRVAKYQAYVANATSVYTQVGEATSWFAAELLAIPAESVEKFYAEVPALEFYRRKLNKILNQREHTLSAEEEALLARAEELAVQPTNIFSMFDDADLTFDDAVDSEGKTHKLTSGSFVPLLMDADRVLRESAFKQLYSRFGEFRNTSAAILTSQVKNLQFFSSSRKYASSLEAALAENEIPVEVYNNLIDAVHQNFPAFYKYVDLRKRVMGLDELHFWDVYTPLVDDVDMKFTYEEACDLIVKALAPMGEEYVGLVKKGLESRWVDVYETPGKRSGAYSAGGKGMNPVMLLNFQGGLDDVYTLIHEMGHSLHTYFSSHNQEITYSDYSIFVAEVASTCNEALLSHYLLEHETDPARHAYILNHFLEGFRGTIYRQCMFAEFERDISQMNADGVALNAEVLSERYGKLCAEYFGPGIELDEEIKLEWSRIPHFYYNFYVYQYCIGFSAAIALSQRILSEGEPAVKDYIGYLSGGCSKTPIELLRGAGVDMATPDPVNAALKYFGELVDQLEQELN
;
A
#
# COMPACT_ATOMS: atom_id res chain seq x y z
N MET A 1 -7.21 26.57 4.99
CA MET A 1 -8.33 27.26 5.70
C MET A 1 -9.07 26.21 6.50
N ALA A 2 -9.28 26.43 7.78
CA ALA A 2 -10.13 25.54 8.57
C ALA A 2 -11.57 26.07 8.53
N TYR A 3 -12.52 25.25 8.09
CA TYR A 3 -13.96 25.53 8.15
C TYR A 3 -14.51 25.02 9.48
N GLU A 4 -15.46 25.74 10.06
CA GLU A 4 -16.08 25.33 11.32
C GLU A 4 -17.16 24.25 11.12
N SER A 5 -17.73 24.18 9.92
CA SER A 5 -18.69 23.13 9.55
C SER A 5 -18.68 22.82 8.07
N ARG A 6 -19.16 21.62 7.71
CA ARG A 6 -19.27 21.16 6.32
C ARG A 6 -20.25 22.03 5.50
N GLU A 7 -21.25 22.63 6.13
CA GLU A 7 -22.24 23.49 5.51
C GLU A 7 -21.62 24.76 4.91
N GLU A 8 -20.54 25.28 5.51
CA GLU A 8 -19.84 26.48 5.05
C GLU A 8 -19.04 26.25 3.74
N ILE A 9 -18.71 25.01 3.44
CA ILE A 9 -17.97 24.66 2.23
C ILE A 9 -18.91 24.71 1.02
N ASP A 10 -18.48 25.36 -0.06
CA ASP A 10 -19.19 25.35 -1.34
C ASP A 10 -19.35 23.91 -1.85
N SER A 11 -20.50 23.63 -2.44
CA SER A 11 -20.82 22.30 -2.98
C SER A 11 -19.83 21.78 -4.03
N LYS A 12 -19.15 22.66 -4.74
CA LYS A 12 -18.11 22.28 -5.73
C LYS A 12 -16.89 21.59 -5.10
N TYR A 13 -16.66 21.80 -3.80
CA TYR A 13 -15.57 21.18 -3.05
C TYR A 13 -16.02 19.96 -2.22
N LYS A 14 -17.23 19.49 -2.43
CA LYS A 14 -17.78 18.29 -1.79
C LYS A 14 -18.04 17.24 -2.85
N TRP A 15 -17.69 16.01 -2.56
CA TRP A 15 -17.98 14.90 -3.47
C TRP A 15 -19.48 14.68 -3.72
N ASP A 16 -19.79 13.98 -4.82
CA ASP A 16 -21.14 13.58 -5.19
C ASP A 16 -21.26 12.05 -5.17
N LEU A 17 -21.97 11.52 -4.18
CA LEU A 17 -22.19 10.10 -4.00
C LEU A 17 -23.41 9.54 -4.75
N SER A 18 -24.10 10.36 -5.55
CA SER A 18 -25.33 9.97 -6.24
C SER A 18 -25.16 8.82 -7.23
N SER A 19 -23.95 8.59 -7.73
CA SER A 19 -23.62 7.43 -8.59
C SER A 19 -23.66 6.11 -7.81
N MET A 20 -23.46 6.13 -6.49
CA MET A 20 -23.61 4.98 -5.61
C MET A 20 -25.09 4.78 -5.28
N PHE A 21 -25.69 5.75 -4.57
CA PHE A 21 -27.12 5.84 -4.30
C PHE A 21 -27.59 7.30 -4.36
N PRO A 22 -28.75 7.58 -4.98
CA PRO A 22 -29.26 8.95 -5.13
C PRO A 22 -29.81 9.53 -3.81
N SER A 23 -30.07 8.69 -2.81
CA SER A 23 -30.55 9.10 -1.49
C SER A 23 -30.33 8.02 -0.43
N ASP A 24 -30.47 8.39 0.84
CA ASP A 24 -30.39 7.47 1.97
C ASP A 24 -31.50 6.39 1.91
N GLU A 25 -32.69 6.74 1.44
CA GLU A 25 -33.81 5.79 1.26
C GLU A 25 -33.49 4.74 0.19
N ALA A 26 -32.79 5.15 -0.89
CA ALA A 26 -32.35 4.22 -1.91
C ALA A 26 -31.26 3.26 -1.40
N PHE A 27 -30.37 3.74 -0.54
CA PHE A 27 -29.39 2.91 0.16
C PHE A 27 -30.09 1.89 1.09
N GLU A 28 -31.04 2.33 1.89
CA GLU A 28 -31.77 1.45 2.82
C GLU A 28 -32.54 0.35 2.05
N ALA A 29 -33.15 0.69 0.91
CA ALA A 29 -33.80 -0.28 0.04
C ALA A 29 -32.78 -1.28 -0.57
N GLY A 30 -31.61 -0.79 -1.00
CA GLY A 30 -30.53 -1.63 -1.50
C GLY A 30 -29.98 -2.59 -0.46
N LEU A 31 -29.92 -2.16 0.81
CA LEU A 31 -29.48 -3.02 1.93
C LEU A 31 -30.45 -4.21 2.13
N GLU A 32 -31.76 -3.96 2.05
CA GLU A 32 -32.75 -5.03 2.13
C GLU A 32 -32.73 -5.96 0.90
N GLU A 33 -32.50 -5.41 -0.29
CA GLU A 33 -32.31 -6.20 -1.51
C GLU A 33 -31.08 -7.12 -1.36
N LEU A 34 -29.95 -6.59 -0.83
CA LEU A 34 -28.73 -7.38 -0.65
C LEU A 34 -28.95 -8.57 0.30
N LYS A 35 -29.67 -8.38 1.42
CA LYS A 35 -30.03 -9.49 2.32
C LYS A 35 -30.79 -10.60 1.60
N ALA A 36 -31.64 -10.26 0.62
CA ALA A 36 -32.41 -11.23 -0.14
C ALA A 36 -31.58 -12.09 -1.10
N TYR A 37 -30.30 -11.77 -1.34
CA TYR A 37 -29.38 -12.63 -2.10
C TYR A 37 -28.88 -13.82 -1.28
N CYS A 38 -28.69 -13.70 0.05
CA CYS A 38 -28.13 -14.74 0.89
C CYS A 38 -28.84 -16.10 0.75
N PRO A 39 -30.18 -16.22 0.92
CA PRO A 39 -30.87 -17.50 0.76
C PRO A 39 -30.82 -18.02 -0.70
N LYS A 40 -30.74 -17.14 -1.71
CA LYS A 40 -30.64 -17.54 -3.11
C LYS A 40 -29.27 -18.16 -3.42
N LEU A 41 -28.19 -17.57 -2.90
CA LEU A 41 -26.81 -18.10 -3.05
C LEU A 41 -26.66 -19.43 -2.29
N LEU A 42 -27.15 -19.51 -1.07
CA LEU A 42 -27.12 -20.73 -0.27
C LEU A 42 -27.88 -21.90 -0.93
N ALA A 43 -28.91 -21.61 -1.73
CA ALA A 43 -29.67 -22.64 -2.45
C ALA A 43 -28.85 -23.40 -3.51
N PHE A 44 -27.67 -22.94 -3.90
CA PHE A 44 -26.75 -23.63 -4.82
C PHE A 44 -25.82 -24.63 -4.12
N LYS A 45 -25.71 -24.59 -2.78
CA LYS A 45 -24.88 -25.54 -2.02
C LYS A 45 -25.26 -26.99 -2.34
N GLY A 46 -24.26 -27.79 -2.68
CA GLY A 46 -24.42 -29.18 -3.09
C GLY A 46 -24.86 -29.38 -4.56
N LYS A 47 -24.98 -28.31 -5.34
CA LYS A 47 -25.41 -28.38 -6.76
C LYS A 47 -24.31 -28.06 -7.75
N ILE A 48 -23.36 -27.20 -7.39
CA ILE A 48 -22.30 -26.76 -8.32
C ILE A 48 -21.33 -27.89 -8.68
N SER A 49 -21.18 -28.89 -7.82
CA SER A 49 -20.33 -30.05 -8.05
C SER A 49 -20.92 -31.06 -9.04
N THR A 50 -22.21 -30.98 -9.32
CA THR A 50 -22.94 -31.95 -10.17
C THR A 50 -23.49 -31.36 -11.46
N SER A 51 -23.41 -30.02 -11.65
CA SER A 51 -24.02 -29.33 -12.79
C SER A 51 -23.21 -28.08 -13.18
N ALA A 52 -22.66 -28.11 -14.38
CA ALA A 52 -21.99 -26.95 -14.98
C ALA A 52 -22.92 -25.72 -15.09
N GLN A 53 -24.20 -25.97 -15.41
CA GLN A 53 -25.19 -24.89 -15.49
C GLN A 53 -25.46 -24.26 -14.11
N ALA A 54 -25.55 -25.07 -13.05
CA ALA A 54 -25.72 -24.55 -11.68
C ALA A 54 -24.50 -23.75 -11.21
N LEU A 55 -23.29 -24.16 -11.59
CA LEU A 55 -22.08 -23.37 -11.33
C LEU A 55 -22.13 -21.99 -12.02
N LEU A 56 -22.51 -21.96 -13.31
CA LEU A 56 -22.66 -20.70 -14.04
C LEU A 56 -23.70 -19.78 -13.38
N GLU A 57 -24.88 -20.31 -13.06
CA GLU A 57 -25.96 -19.54 -12.45
C GLU A 57 -25.58 -18.98 -11.06
N PHE A 58 -24.83 -19.76 -10.27
CA PHE A 58 -24.28 -19.27 -9.00
C PHE A 58 -23.33 -18.10 -9.22
N LEU A 59 -22.36 -18.21 -10.11
CA LEU A 59 -21.36 -17.17 -10.39
C LEU A 59 -22.03 -15.89 -10.92
N GLN A 60 -23.02 -16.02 -11.81
CA GLN A 60 -23.77 -14.86 -12.32
C GLN A 60 -24.64 -14.20 -11.24
N LEU A 61 -25.15 -14.97 -10.28
CA LEU A 61 -25.90 -14.42 -9.16
C LEU A 61 -24.98 -13.72 -8.18
N GLU A 62 -23.81 -14.30 -7.92
CA GLU A 62 -22.76 -13.71 -7.10
C GLU A 62 -22.24 -12.40 -7.67
N ASP A 63 -22.05 -12.30 -8.99
CA ASP A 63 -21.67 -11.05 -9.65
C ASP A 63 -22.70 -9.93 -9.42
N LYS A 64 -23.99 -10.24 -9.55
CA LYS A 64 -25.07 -9.27 -9.29
C LYS A 64 -25.09 -8.83 -7.83
N MET A 65 -24.89 -9.77 -6.92
CA MET A 65 -24.81 -9.51 -5.49
C MET A 65 -23.59 -8.62 -5.18
N ASN A 66 -22.41 -8.95 -5.71
CA ASN A 66 -21.18 -8.17 -5.49
C ASN A 66 -21.31 -6.73 -6.00
N LEU A 67 -21.93 -6.51 -7.15
CA LEU A 67 -22.16 -5.16 -7.68
C LEU A 67 -22.97 -4.29 -6.69
N LEU A 68 -24.00 -4.86 -6.06
CA LEU A 68 -24.78 -4.16 -5.06
C LEU A 68 -24.04 -4.01 -3.73
N LEU A 69 -23.33 -5.04 -3.30
CA LEU A 69 -22.52 -5.06 -2.08
C LEU A 69 -21.46 -3.96 -2.09
N TYR A 70 -20.70 -3.83 -3.19
CA TYR A 70 -19.69 -2.77 -3.33
C TYR A 70 -20.29 -1.37 -3.21
N LYS A 71 -21.45 -1.13 -3.83
CA LYS A 71 -22.16 0.15 -3.71
C LYS A 71 -22.59 0.45 -2.28
N ILE A 72 -23.11 -0.55 -1.58
CA ILE A 72 -23.59 -0.41 -0.19
C ILE A 72 -22.43 -0.08 0.75
N ILE A 73 -21.33 -0.81 0.67
CA ILE A 73 -20.15 -0.55 1.51
C ILE A 73 -19.62 0.85 1.23
N ASN A 74 -19.39 1.18 -0.06
CA ASN A 74 -18.84 2.47 -0.43
C ASN A 74 -19.72 3.64 0.01
N TYR A 75 -21.04 3.57 -0.14
CA TYR A 75 -21.92 4.64 0.28
C TYR A 75 -21.94 4.83 1.81
N ALA A 76 -22.07 3.73 2.54
CA ALA A 76 -22.12 3.77 4.01
C ALA A 76 -20.88 4.40 4.61
N GLU A 77 -19.69 3.96 4.15
CA GLU A 77 -18.40 4.48 4.62
C GLU A 77 -18.21 5.94 4.22
N ARG A 78 -18.47 6.30 2.94
CA ARG A 78 -18.30 7.70 2.47
C ARG A 78 -19.22 8.66 3.20
N LYS A 79 -20.47 8.25 3.48
CA LYS A 79 -21.39 9.05 4.31
C LYS A 79 -20.90 9.21 5.76
N SER A 80 -20.32 8.16 6.33
CA SER A 80 -19.72 8.24 7.66
C SER A 80 -18.46 9.13 7.68
N ASP A 81 -17.65 9.09 6.64
CA ASP A 81 -16.39 9.84 6.54
C ASP A 81 -16.60 11.36 6.36
N GLU A 82 -17.78 11.79 5.89
CA GLU A 82 -18.15 13.21 5.84
C GLU A 82 -18.19 13.85 7.23
N ASP A 83 -18.68 13.12 8.23
CA ASP A 83 -18.67 13.46 9.65
C ASP A 83 -18.88 12.19 10.49
N THR A 84 -17.81 11.68 11.06
CA THR A 84 -17.80 10.44 11.84
C THR A 84 -18.63 10.51 13.13
N ARG A 85 -19.11 11.69 13.54
CA ARG A 85 -19.95 11.90 14.74
C ARG A 85 -21.42 11.64 14.48
N VAL A 86 -21.85 11.52 13.20
CA VAL A 86 -23.27 11.35 12.83
C VAL A 86 -23.72 9.92 13.08
N ALA A 87 -24.49 9.72 14.15
CA ALA A 87 -24.96 8.38 14.57
C ALA A 87 -25.72 7.62 13.48
N LYS A 88 -26.47 8.31 12.60
CA LYS A 88 -27.16 7.69 11.46
C LYS A 88 -26.17 6.98 10.53
N TYR A 89 -25.07 7.62 10.18
CA TYR A 89 -24.10 7.05 9.23
C TYR A 89 -23.17 6.03 9.89
N GLN A 90 -22.90 6.16 11.19
CA GLN A 90 -22.29 5.06 11.96
C GLN A 90 -23.16 3.80 11.91
N ALA A 91 -24.48 3.94 12.05
CA ALA A 91 -25.40 2.82 11.92
C ALA A 91 -25.44 2.23 10.50
N TYR A 92 -25.27 3.05 9.46
CA TYR A 92 -25.16 2.57 8.08
C TYR A 92 -23.94 1.68 7.89
N VAL A 93 -22.76 2.09 8.38
CA VAL A 93 -21.53 1.29 8.35
C VAL A 93 -21.73 -0.04 9.11
N ALA A 94 -22.29 0.00 10.32
CA ALA A 94 -22.55 -1.21 11.10
C ALA A 94 -23.50 -2.17 10.38
N ASN A 95 -24.58 -1.66 9.76
CA ASN A 95 -25.52 -2.46 8.99
C ASN A 95 -24.89 -3.05 7.72
N ALA A 96 -24.10 -2.26 6.97
CA ALA A 96 -23.39 -2.72 5.80
C ALA A 96 -22.39 -3.85 6.16
N THR A 97 -21.62 -3.68 7.24
CA THR A 97 -20.70 -4.70 7.78
C THR A 97 -21.45 -5.97 8.17
N SER A 98 -22.60 -5.84 8.85
CA SER A 98 -23.41 -7.00 9.23
C SER A 98 -23.91 -7.78 8.01
N VAL A 99 -24.37 -7.10 6.97
CA VAL A 99 -24.81 -7.78 5.73
C VAL A 99 -23.63 -8.37 4.96
N TYR A 100 -22.48 -7.71 4.92
CA TYR A 100 -21.24 -8.27 4.38
C TYR A 100 -20.91 -9.62 5.04
N THR A 101 -20.97 -9.69 6.36
CA THR A 101 -20.76 -10.94 7.11
C THR A 101 -21.79 -12.02 6.72
N GLN A 102 -23.07 -11.67 6.62
CA GLN A 102 -24.12 -12.61 6.20
C GLN A 102 -23.90 -13.15 4.77
N VAL A 103 -23.44 -12.31 3.85
CA VAL A 103 -23.06 -12.71 2.50
C VAL A 103 -21.87 -13.69 2.55
N GLY A 104 -20.85 -13.39 3.34
CA GLY A 104 -19.69 -14.28 3.55
C GLY A 104 -20.12 -15.65 4.07
N GLU A 105 -21.00 -15.70 5.06
CA GLU A 105 -21.57 -16.96 5.58
C GLU A 105 -22.33 -17.74 4.50
N ALA A 106 -23.16 -17.04 3.71
CA ALA A 106 -23.98 -17.65 2.66
C ALA A 106 -23.15 -18.23 1.49
N THR A 107 -21.92 -17.75 1.30
CA THR A 107 -21.03 -18.17 0.19
C THR A 107 -19.81 -19.00 0.65
N SER A 108 -19.55 -19.12 1.96
CA SER A 108 -18.35 -19.78 2.54
C SER A 108 -18.15 -21.24 2.07
N TRP A 109 -19.21 -21.92 1.72
CA TRP A 109 -19.20 -23.31 1.22
C TRP A 109 -18.61 -23.44 -0.20
N PHE A 110 -18.60 -22.36 -0.99
CA PHE A 110 -18.32 -22.39 -2.43
C PHE A 110 -16.91 -22.91 -2.75
N ALA A 111 -15.88 -22.34 -2.13
CA ALA A 111 -14.49 -22.77 -2.38
C ALA A 111 -14.27 -24.25 -2.04
N ALA A 112 -14.78 -24.71 -0.90
CA ALA A 112 -14.66 -26.11 -0.49
C ALA A 112 -15.36 -27.06 -1.45
N GLU A 113 -16.57 -26.73 -1.92
CA GLU A 113 -17.29 -27.55 -2.89
C GLU A 113 -16.59 -27.55 -4.25
N LEU A 114 -16.08 -26.40 -4.71
CA LEU A 114 -15.31 -26.30 -5.95
C LEU A 114 -14.02 -27.14 -5.91
N LEU A 115 -13.28 -27.08 -4.81
CA LEU A 115 -12.05 -27.86 -4.60
C LEU A 115 -12.31 -29.37 -4.58
N ALA A 116 -13.50 -29.80 -4.17
CA ALA A 116 -13.89 -31.20 -4.17
C ALA A 116 -14.21 -31.74 -5.58
N ILE A 117 -14.44 -30.88 -6.58
CA ILE A 117 -14.71 -31.30 -7.96
C ILE A 117 -13.41 -31.82 -8.60
N PRO A 118 -13.35 -33.07 -9.15
CA PRO A 118 -12.17 -33.52 -9.86
C PRO A 118 -11.79 -32.61 -11.03
N ALA A 119 -10.49 -32.41 -11.28
CA ALA A 119 -10.01 -31.48 -12.31
C ALA A 119 -10.59 -31.82 -13.71
N GLU A 120 -10.68 -33.10 -14.05
CA GLU A 120 -11.28 -33.56 -15.31
C GLU A 120 -12.77 -33.18 -15.42
N SER A 121 -13.49 -33.10 -14.31
CA SER A 121 -14.90 -32.70 -14.29
C SER A 121 -15.05 -31.20 -14.50
N VAL A 122 -14.14 -30.40 -13.95
CA VAL A 122 -14.11 -28.95 -14.18
C VAL A 122 -13.87 -28.66 -15.66
N GLU A 123 -12.93 -29.36 -16.31
CA GLU A 123 -12.69 -29.20 -17.75
C GLU A 123 -13.90 -29.61 -18.59
N LYS A 124 -14.63 -30.64 -18.19
CA LYS A 124 -15.90 -31.01 -18.85
C LYS A 124 -16.97 -29.90 -18.70
N PHE A 125 -17.01 -29.24 -17.53
CA PHE A 125 -17.96 -28.14 -17.31
C PHE A 125 -17.74 -26.96 -18.27
N TYR A 126 -16.48 -26.62 -18.55
CA TYR A 126 -16.17 -25.59 -19.57
C TYR A 126 -16.60 -26.01 -20.96
N ALA A 127 -16.45 -27.31 -21.31
CA ALA A 127 -16.91 -27.83 -22.60
C ALA A 127 -18.45 -27.89 -22.73
N GLU A 128 -19.15 -28.23 -21.64
CA GLU A 128 -20.62 -28.32 -21.59
C GLU A 128 -21.28 -26.94 -21.58
N VAL A 129 -20.68 -25.97 -20.87
CA VAL A 129 -21.21 -24.62 -20.70
C VAL A 129 -20.11 -23.59 -21.01
N PRO A 130 -19.93 -23.22 -22.31
CA PRO A 130 -18.82 -22.35 -22.73
C PRO A 130 -18.78 -20.97 -22.03
N ALA A 131 -19.90 -20.49 -21.50
CA ALA A 131 -19.96 -19.24 -20.75
C ALA A 131 -19.16 -19.29 -19.43
N LEU A 132 -18.85 -20.49 -18.91
CA LEU A 132 -17.95 -20.68 -17.75
C LEU A 132 -16.50 -20.30 -18.06
N GLU A 133 -16.10 -20.27 -19.33
CA GLU A 133 -14.74 -19.87 -19.72
C GLU A 133 -14.39 -18.47 -19.25
N PHE A 134 -15.37 -17.57 -19.21
CA PHE A 134 -15.22 -16.24 -18.63
C PHE A 134 -14.74 -16.28 -17.16
N TYR A 135 -15.19 -17.26 -16.39
CA TYR A 135 -14.85 -17.42 -14.99
C TYR A 135 -13.60 -18.27 -14.74
N ARG A 136 -12.94 -18.80 -15.81
CA ARG A 136 -11.78 -19.71 -15.66
C ARG A 136 -10.69 -19.15 -14.77
N ARG A 137 -10.34 -17.89 -14.92
CA ARG A 137 -9.33 -17.22 -14.09
C ARG A 137 -9.71 -17.25 -12.60
N LYS A 138 -10.94 -16.82 -12.25
CA LYS A 138 -11.47 -16.84 -10.89
C LYS A 138 -11.49 -18.24 -10.29
N LEU A 139 -11.98 -19.20 -11.05
CA LEU A 139 -12.06 -20.61 -10.61
C LEU A 139 -10.67 -21.21 -10.43
N ASN A 140 -9.74 -20.95 -11.36
CA ASN A 140 -8.37 -21.45 -11.27
C ASN A 140 -7.62 -20.89 -10.06
N LYS A 141 -7.83 -19.62 -9.69
CA LYS A 141 -7.24 -19.05 -8.47
C LYS A 141 -7.60 -19.88 -7.22
N ILE A 142 -8.84 -20.37 -7.13
CA ILE A 142 -9.28 -21.26 -6.05
C ILE A 142 -8.71 -22.68 -6.26
N LEU A 143 -8.81 -23.22 -7.46
CA LEU A 143 -8.38 -24.59 -7.76
C LEU A 143 -6.87 -24.80 -7.56
N ASN A 144 -6.06 -23.79 -7.78
CA ASN A 144 -4.60 -23.82 -7.54
C ASN A 144 -4.26 -23.94 -6.04
N GLN A 145 -5.20 -23.62 -5.13
CA GLN A 145 -5.01 -23.82 -3.70
C GLN A 145 -5.21 -25.30 -3.25
N ARG A 146 -5.57 -26.20 -4.16
CA ARG A 146 -5.91 -27.60 -3.82
C ARG A 146 -4.78 -28.34 -3.10
N GLU A 147 -3.53 -28.15 -3.49
CA GLU A 147 -2.37 -28.79 -2.86
C GLU A 147 -2.09 -28.24 -1.45
N HIS A 148 -2.56 -27.02 -1.18
CA HIS A 148 -2.41 -26.30 0.08
C HIS A 148 -3.67 -26.33 0.95
N THR A 149 -4.72 -27.02 0.50
CA THR A 149 -5.96 -27.21 1.26
C THR A 149 -5.93 -28.57 1.94
N LEU A 150 -6.22 -28.58 3.22
CA LEU A 150 -6.21 -29.77 4.07
C LEU A 150 -7.58 -30.46 4.10
N SER A 151 -7.73 -31.51 4.93
CA SER A 151 -9.04 -32.11 5.19
C SER A 151 -9.96 -31.11 5.92
N ALA A 152 -11.27 -31.33 5.82
CA ALA A 152 -12.25 -30.43 6.48
C ALA A 152 -12.04 -30.35 7.99
N GLU A 153 -11.62 -31.43 8.64
CA GLU A 153 -11.32 -31.46 10.06
C GLU A 153 -10.06 -30.67 10.41
N GLU A 154 -9.02 -30.78 9.60
CA GLU A 154 -7.77 -30.03 9.77
C GLU A 154 -7.99 -28.52 9.49
N GLU A 155 -8.72 -28.15 8.44
CA GLU A 155 -9.08 -26.76 8.15
C GLU A 155 -9.91 -26.14 9.29
N ALA A 156 -10.86 -26.88 9.85
CA ALA A 156 -11.63 -26.45 11.01
C ALA A 156 -10.77 -26.29 12.27
N LEU A 157 -9.69 -27.07 12.40
CA LEU A 157 -8.71 -26.92 13.48
C LEU A 157 -7.85 -25.67 13.27
N LEU A 158 -7.33 -25.45 12.05
CA LEU A 158 -6.53 -24.27 11.72
C LEU A 158 -7.34 -22.99 11.88
N ALA A 159 -8.60 -22.95 11.42
CA ALA A 159 -9.49 -21.81 11.61
C ALA A 159 -9.66 -21.42 13.08
N ARG A 160 -9.73 -22.41 13.99
CA ARG A 160 -9.74 -22.11 15.44
C ARG A 160 -8.39 -21.65 15.96
N ALA A 161 -7.29 -22.05 15.34
CA ALA A 161 -5.95 -21.61 15.70
C ALA A 161 -5.66 -20.16 15.25
N GLU A 162 -6.40 -19.61 14.27
CA GLU A 162 -6.27 -18.22 13.80
C GLU A 162 -6.51 -17.21 14.92
N GLU A 163 -7.40 -17.49 15.88
CA GLU A 163 -7.60 -16.62 17.06
C GLU A 163 -6.33 -16.50 17.91
N LEU A 164 -5.50 -17.54 17.96
CA LEU A 164 -4.19 -17.52 18.64
C LEU A 164 -3.13 -16.84 17.78
N ALA A 165 -3.22 -17.00 16.47
CA ALA A 165 -2.24 -16.47 15.51
C ALA A 165 -2.21 -14.95 15.44
N VAL A 166 -3.32 -14.26 15.73
CA VAL A 166 -3.38 -12.79 15.77
C VAL A 166 -2.80 -12.20 17.05
N GLN A 167 -2.53 -13.01 18.09
CA GLN A 167 -2.10 -12.49 19.40
C GLN A 167 -0.75 -11.78 19.37
N PRO A 168 0.30 -12.22 18.65
CA PRO A 168 1.54 -11.46 18.58
C PRO A 168 1.36 -10.02 18.10
N THR A 169 0.55 -9.80 17.07
CA THR A 169 0.21 -8.46 16.57
C THR A 169 -0.54 -7.65 17.63
N ASN A 170 -1.55 -8.24 18.28
CA ASN A 170 -2.31 -7.57 19.34
C ASN A 170 -1.42 -7.19 20.53
N ILE A 171 -0.53 -8.10 20.96
CA ILE A 171 0.39 -7.85 22.07
C ILE A 171 1.38 -6.74 21.70
N PHE A 172 1.90 -6.76 20.45
CA PHE A 172 2.77 -5.70 19.95
C PHE A 172 2.06 -4.34 20.00
N SER A 173 0.83 -4.23 19.45
CA SER A 173 0.08 -2.97 19.46
C SER A 173 -0.21 -2.48 20.88
N MET A 174 -0.61 -3.35 21.79
CA MET A 174 -0.83 -2.94 23.19
C MET A 174 0.45 -2.46 23.84
N PHE A 175 1.57 -3.15 23.59
CA PHE A 175 2.87 -2.77 24.13
C PHE A 175 3.37 -1.45 23.54
N ASP A 176 3.35 -1.30 22.21
CA ASP A 176 3.92 -0.13 21.51
C ASP A 176 3.05 1.11 21.63
N ASP A 177 1.73 0.96 21.44
CA ASP A 177 0.79 2.09 21.36
C ASP A 177 0.24 2.52 22.73
N ALA A 178 0.08 1.57 23.69
CA ALA A 178 -0.62 1.83 24.94
C ALA A 178 0.30 1.89 26.17
N ASP A 179 1.25 0.95 26.29
CA ASP A 179 2.03 0.79 27.53
C ASP A 179 3.38 1.48 27.47
N LEU A 180 3.99 1.60 26.27
CA LEU A 180 5.32 2.15 26.11
C LEU A 180 5.30 3.68 26.24
N THR A 181 6.15 4.21 27.12
CA THR A 181 6.34 5.64 27.32
C THR A 181 7.82 5.98 27.28
N PHE A 182 8.16 7.15 26.78
CA PHE A 182 9.54 7.60 26.60
C PHE A 182 9.83 8.79 27.51
N ASP A 183 11.09 8.92 27.96
CA ASP A 183 11.56 10.15 28.53
C ASP A 183 11.62 11.24 27.46
N ASP A 184 11.34 12.48 27.84
CA ASP A 184 11.33 13.60 26.92
C ASP A 184 12.73 13.88 26.34
N ALA A 185 12.81 14.26 25.07
CA ALA A 185 14.04 14.67 24.44
C ALA A 185 14.44 16.09 24.90
N VAL A 186 15.74 16.39 24.86
CA VAL A 186 16.26 17.70 25.32
C VAL A 186 17.06 18.35 24.19
N ASP A 187 16.80 19.64 23.92
CA ASP A 187 17.51 20.42 22.92
C ASP A 187 18.81 21.08 23.49
N SER A 188 19.55 21.76 22.64
CA SER A 188 20.80 22.44 22.98
C SER A 188 20.65 23.57 24.01
N GLU A 189 19.44 24.11 24.20
CA GLU A 189 19.13 25.13 25.20
C GLU A 189 18.68 24.53 26.53
N GLY A 190 18.54 23.19 26.62
CA GLY A 190 18.07 22.46 27.79
C GLY A 190 16.54 22.41 27.92
N LYS A 191 15.81 22.78 26.89
CA LYS A 191 14.34 22.67 26.83
C LYS A 191 13.92 21.24 26.50
N THR A 192 12.88 20.79 27.17
CA THR A 192 12.33 19.45 26.96
C THR A 192 11.27 19.44 25.86
N HIS A 193 11.29 18.40 25.04
CA HIS A 193 10.35 18.14 23.95
C HIS A 193 9.71 16.77 24.17
N LYS A 194 8.38 16.71 24.10
CA LYS A 194 7.64 15.46 24.31
C LYS A 194 8.00 14.42 23.25
N LEU A 195 8.51 13.27 23.71
CA LEU A 195 8.84 12.15 22.84
C LEU A 195 7.71 11.12 22.89
N THR A 196 7.23 10.76 21.70
CA THR A 196 6.26 9.68 21.42
C THR A 196 6.65 8.98 20.14
N SER A 197 6.06 7.83 19.83
CA SER A 197 6.23 7.17 18.52
C SER A 197 5.90 8.11 17.35
N GLY A 198 4.84 8.93 17.48
CA GLY A 198 4.44 9.90 16.45
C GLY A 198 5.32 11.15 16.35
N SER A 199 5.94 11.62 17.45
CA SER A 199 6.82 12.79 17.42
C SER A 199 8.28 12.45 17.10
N PHE A 200 8.65 11.17 17.09
CA PHE A 200 10.04 10.74 16.93
C PHE A 200 10.66 11.23 15.61
N VAL A 201 10.06 10.91 14.47
CA VAL A 201 10.59 11.36 13.16
C VAL A 201 10.57 12.88 13.03
N PRO A 202 9.49 13.61 13.36
CA PRO A 202 9.52 15.07 13.44
C PRO A 202 10.68 15.65 14.28
N LEU A 203 11.01 15.04 15.42
CA LEU A 203 12.17 15.48 16.24
C LEU A 203 13.51 15.17 15.56
N LEU A 204 13.63 14.10 14.75
CA LEU A 204 14.83 13.82 13.96
C LEU A 204 14.97 14.74 12.73
N MET A 205 13.92 15.45 12.34
CA MET A 205 13.95 16.44 11.26
C MET A 205 14.36 17.82 11.75
N ASP A 206 14.42 18.05 13.06
CA ASP A 206 14.78 19.34 13.64
C ASP A 206 16.23 19.75 13.29
N ALA A 207 16.48 21.04 13.16
CA ALA A 207 17.81 21.59 12.89
C ALA A 207 18.78 21.37 14.06
N ASP A 208 18.29 21.31 15.31
CA ASP A 208 19.10 21.09 16.50
C ASP A 208 19.56 19.64 16.62
N ARG A 209 20.84 19.41 16.35
CA ARG A 209 21.45 18.07 16.41
C ARG A 209 21.42 17.45 17.80
N VAL A 210 21.49 18.27 18.87
CA VAL A 210 21.39 17.78 20.26
C VAL A 210 20.01 17.20 20.52
N LEU A 211 18.96 17.87 20.00
CA LEU A 211 17.59 17.37 20.10
C LEU A 211 17.43 16.03 19.34
N ARG A 212 17.98 15.93 18.11
CA ARG A 212 17.91 14.69 17.31
C ARG A 212 18.57 13.52 18.04
N GLU A 213 19.82 13.72 18.50
CA GLU A 213 20.55 12.71 19.26
C GLU A 213 19.81 12.31 20.54
N SER A 214 19.30 13.29 21.29
CA SER A 214 18.54 13.06 22.51
C SER A 214 17.27 12.22 22.23
N ALA A 215 16.48 12.60 21.23
CA ALA A 215 15.27 11.86 20.85
C ALA A 215 15.58 10.42 20.45
N PHE A 216 16.63 10.22 19.65
CA PHE A 216 17.09 8.91 19.20
C PHE A 216 17.51 8.01 20.36
N LYS A 217 18.37 8.51 21.22
CA LYS A 217 18.88 7.74 22.37
C LYS A 217 17.78 7.44 23.38
N GLN A 218 16.90 8.39 23.70
CA GLN A 218 15.80 8.16 24.63
C GLN A 218 14.83 7.09 24.11
N LEU A 219 14.45 7.15 22.84
CA LEU A 219 13.57 6.15 22.25
C LEU A 219 14.18 4.74 22.33
N TYR A 220 15.39 4.57 21.81
CA TYR A 220 16.00 3.24 21.77
C TYR A 220 16.49 2.74 23.14
N SER A 221 16.83 3.62 24.08
CA SER A 221 17.08 3.23 25.47
C SER A 221 15.85 2.53 26.06
N ARG A 222 14.66 3.07 25.80
CA ARG A 222 13.40 2.48 26.26
C ARG A 222 13.10 1.14 25.61
N PHE A 223 13.25 1.02 24.29
CA PHE A 223 13.13 -0.27 23.61
C PHE A 223 14.18 -1.29 24.11
N GLY A 224 15.39 -0.83 24.44
CA GLY A 224 16.45 -1.65 24.98
C GLY A 224 16.10 -2.32 26.32
N GLU A 225 15.32 -1.65 27.18
CA GLU A 225 14.82 -2.22 28.44
C GLU A 225 13.88 -3.41 28.17
N PHE A 226 13.13 -3.39 27.08
CA PHE A 226 12.15 -4.41 26.71
C PHE A 226 12.60 -5.33 25.57
N ARG A 227 13.87 -5.26 25.14
CA ARG A 227 14.38 -6.01 23.97
C ARG A 227 14.03 -7.50 23.96
N ASN A 228 14.05 -8.14 25.15
CA ASN A 228 13.73 -9.57 25.25
C ASN A 228 12.24 -9.85 25.06
N THR A 229 11.37 -8.95 25.54
CA THR A 229 9.93 -9.04 25.34
C THR A 229 9.59 -8.83 23.87
N SER A 230 10.14 -7.78 23.25
CA SER A 230 9.96 -7.50 21.82
C SER A 230 10.45 -8.66 20.95
N ALA A 231 11.61 -9.26 21.29
CA ALA A 231 12.12 -10.44 20.58
C ALA A 231 11.18 -11.66 20.72
N ALA A 232 10.60 -11.87 21.91
CA ALA A 232 9.66 -12.96 22.12
C ALA A 232 8.36 -12.77 21.30
N ILE A 233 7.87 -11.54 21.22
CA ILE A 233 6.66 -11.21 20.43
C ILE A 233 6.94 -11.44 18.93
N LEU A 234 8.02 -10.85 18.37
CA LEU A 234 8.37 -11.02 16.97
C LEU A 234 8.67 -12.49 16.62
N THR A 235 9.40 -13.21 17.48
CA THR A 235 9.66 -14.64 17.28
C THR A 235 8.37 -15.46 17.27
N SER A 236 7.38 -15.06 18.07
CA SER A 236 6.07 -15.72 18.06
C SER A 236 5.35 -15.52 16.72
N GLN A 237 5.44 -14.32 16.13
CA GLN A 237 4.92 -14.04 14.79
C GLN A 237 5.60 -14.91 13.72
N VAL A 238 6.93 -14.95 13.70
CA VAL A 238 7.70 -15.77 12.76
C VAL A 238 7.31 -17.25 12.87
N LYS A 239 7.14 -17.77 14.09
CA LYS A 239 6.71 -19.16 14.33
C LYS A 239 5.27 -19.42 13.89
N ASN A 240 4.37 -18.45 14.07
CA ASN A 240 3.01 -18.54 13.55
C ASN A 240 3.02 -18.73 12.03
N LEU A 241 3.73 -17.86 11.33
CA LEU A 241 3.83 -17.94 9.86
C LEU A 241 4.39 -19.29 9.41
N GLN A 242 5.43 -19.80 10.07
CA GLN A 242 5.99 -21.11 9.77
C GLN A 242 5.00 -22.24 10.06
N PHE A 243 4.25 -22.16 11.15
CA PHE A 243 3.24 -23.17 11.48
C PHE A 243 2.17 -23.26 10.40
N PHE A 244 1.56 -22.15 9.99
CA PHE A 244 0.50 -22.15 8.98
C PHE A 244 1.03 -22.51 7.60
N SER A 245 2.17 -21.99 7.18
CA SER A 245 2.76 -22.29 5.87
C SER A 245 3.14 -23.76 5.74
N SER A 246 3.83 -24.33 6.75
CA SER A 246 4.22 -25.73 6.73
C SER A 246 3.03 -26.68 6.85
N SER A 247 2.02 -26.35 7.66
CA SER A 247 0.78 -27.12 7.75
C SER A 247 0.08 -27.21 6.39
N ARG A 248 0.06 -26.12 5.62
CA ARG A 248 -0.51 -26.05 4.28
C ARG A 248 0.46 -26.48 3.17
N LYS A 249 1.61 -27.05 3.52
CA LYS A 249 2.62 -27.64 2.61
C LYS A 249 3.29 -26.64 1.66
N TYR A 250 3.41 -25.38 2.05
CA TYR A 250 4.29 -24.45 1.35
C TYR A 250 5.75 -24.74 1.71
N ALA A 251 6.66 -24.47 0.78
CA ALA A 251 8.09 -24.68 1.01
C ALA A 251 8.68 -23.67 2.02
N SER A 252 8.08 -22.48 2.15
CA SER A 252 8.49 -21.45 3.10
C SER A 252 7.33 -20.54 3.50
N SER A 253 7.50 -19.77 4.59
CA SER A 253 6.55 -18.72 4.96
C SER A 253 6.48 -17.61 3.91
N LEU A 254 7.60 -17.29 3.26
CA LEU A 254 7.65 -16.34 2.16
C LEU A 254 6.79 -16.81 0.98
N GLU A 255 6.96 -18.04 0.52
CA GLU A 255 6.16 -18.59 -0.57
C GLU A 255 4.66 -18.53 -0.25
N ALA A 256 4.27 -18.91 0.97
CA ALA A 256 2.87 -18.85 1.40
C ALA A 256 2.29 -17.43 1.35
N ALA A 257 3.06 -16.42 1.79
CA ALA A 257 2.64 -15.03 1.76
C ALA A 257 2.52 -14.49 0.33
N LEU A 258 3.44 -14.84 -0.56
CA LEU A 258 3.43 -14.37 -1.96
C LEU A 258 2.35 -15.06 -2.81
N ALA A 259 1.98 -16.31 -2.47
CA ALA A 259 0.98 -17.09 -3.19
C ALA A 259 -0.41 -16.42 -3.21
N GLU A 260 -0.76 -15.63 -2.21
CA GLU A 260 -2.03 -14.90 -2.14
C GLU A 260 -2.21 -13.95 -3.34
N ASN A 261 -1.14 -13.27 -3.73
CA ASN A 261 -1.10 -12.37 -4.87
C ASN A 261 -0.53 -13.02 -6.14
N GLU A 262 -0.29 -14.33 -6.13
CA GLU A 262 0.29 -15.09 -7.26
C GLU A 262 1.66 -14.52 -7.69
N ILE A 263 2.48 -14.12 -6.74
CA ILE A 263 3.82 -13.54 -6.98
C ILE A 263 4.86 -14.64 -6.83
N PRO A 264 5.71 -14.89 -7.83
CA PRO A 264 6.85 -15.81 -7.71
C PRO A 264 7.87 -15.32 -6.66
N VAL A 265 8.48 -16.27 -5.92
CA VAL A 265 9.52 -15.96 -4.91
C VAL A 265 10.71 -15.23 -5.52
N GLU A 266 11.01 -15.48 -6.78
CA GLU A 266 12.08 -14.84 -7.54
C GLU A 266 11.91 -13.31 -7.62
N VAL A 267 10.68 -12.80 -7.65
CA VAL A 267 10.40 -11.35 -7.63
C VAL A 267 10.96 -10.71 -6.37
N TYR A 268 10.75 -11.35 -5.22
CA TYR A 268 11.25 -10.87 -3.93
C TYR A 268 12.77 -10.91 -3.84
N ASN A 269 13.38 -12.01 -4.29
CA ASN A 269 14.84 -12.15 -4.26
C ASN A 269 15.52 -11.21 -5.27
N ASN A 270 15.00 -11.10 -6.49
CA ASN A 270 15.52 -10.20 -7.52
C ASN A 270 15.47 -8.72 -7.07
N LEU A 271 14.45 -8.33 -6.30
CA LEU A 271 14.37 -7.00 -5.70
C LEU A 271 15.58 -6.74 -4.79
N ILE A 272 15.85 -7.64 -3.85
CA ILE A 272 16.96 -7.50 -2.90
C ILE A 272 18.30 -7.47 -3.64
N ASP A 273 18.51 -8.39 -4.58
CA ASP A 273 19.74 -8.47 -5.37
C ASP A 273 19.97 -7.19 -6.21
N ALA A 274 18.90 -6.63 -6.79
CA ALA A 274 19.00 -5.39 -7.56
C ALA A 274 19.33 -4.19 -6.66
N VAL A 275 18.74 -4.10 -5.47
CA VAL A 275 19.05 -3.02 -4.52
C VAL A 275 20.50 -3.13 -4.05
N HIS A 276 21.00 -4.32 -3.75
CA HIS A 276 22.41 -4.55 -3.39
C HIS A 276 23.37 -4.12 -4.50
N GLN A 277 23.06 -4.41 -5.76
CA GLN A 277 23.88 -3.99 -6.91
C GLN A 277 23.96 -2.46 -7.04
N ASN A 278 22.98 -1.72 -6.53
CA ASN A 278 22.88 -0.27 -6.61
C ASN A 278 23.23 0.47 -5.31
N PHE A 279 23.79 -0.20 -4.30
CA PHE A 279 24.30 0.44 -3.09
C PHE A 279 25.27 1.60 -3.33
N PRO A 280 26.19 1.57 -4.33
CA PRO A 280 27.08 2.70 -4.57
C PRO A 280 26.37 4.04 -4.79
N ALA A 281 25.20 4.06 -5.44
CA ALA A 281 24.42 5.27 -5.62
C ALA A 281 23.85 5.79 -4.27
N PHE A 282 23.41 4.89 -3.40
CA PHE A 282 22.93 5.25 -2.07
C PHE A 282 24.07 5.69 -1.15
N TYR A 283 25.23 5.04 -1.19
CA TYR A 283 26.41 5.48 -0.45
C TYR A 283 26.84 6.90 -0.85
N LYS A 284 26.77 7.21 -2.14
CA LYS A 284 27.02 8.59 -2.62
C LYS A 284 26.03 9.59 -2.01
N TYR A 285 24.73 9.22 -1.91
CA TYR A 285 23.73 10.07 -1.27
C TYR A 285 23.99 10.26 0.24
N VAL A 286 24.40 9.20 0.95
CA VAL A 286 24.79 9.25 2.37
C VAL A 286 25.99 10.16 2.57
N ASP A 287 27.03 10.05 1.72
CA ASP A 287 28.21 10.93 1.75
C ASP A 287 27.86 12.39 1.42
N LEU A 288 26.94 12.61 0.47
CA LEU A 288 26.43 13.94 0.15
C LEU A 288 25.76 14.57 1.38
N ARG A 289 24.89 13.82 2.10
CA ARG A 289 24.27 14.28 3.34
C ARG A 289 25.30 14.74 4.35
N LYS A 290 26.32 13.90 4.62
CA LYS A 290 27.40 14.23 5.57
C LYS A 290 28.09 15.55 5.21
N ARG A 291 28.42 15.75 3.93
CA ARG A 291 29.10 16.96 3.44
C ARG A 291 28.23 18.21 3.50
N VAL A 292 26.99 18.12 3.04
CA VAL A 292 26.06 19.25 3.02
C VAL A 292 25.71 19.69 4.44
N MET A 293 25.52 18.76 5.35
CA MET A 293 25.27 19.06 6.78
C MET A 293 26.52 19.52 7.52
N GLY A 294 27.71 19.47 6.90
CA GLY A 294 28.97 19.91 7.52
C GLY A 294 29.39 19.05 8.72
N LEU A 295 29.09 17.75 8.71
CA LEU A 295 29.34 16.86 9.83
C LEU A 295 30.65 16.11 9.66
N ASP A 296 31.42 15.98 10.75
CA ASP A 296 32.60 15.13 10.81
C ASP A 296 32.22 13.65 10.80
N GLU A 297 31.12 13.29 11.50
CA GLU A 297 30.54 11.96 11.58
C GLU A 297 29.03 12.06 11.38
N LEU A 298 28.49 11.25 10.45
CA LEU A 298 27.04 11.12 10.22
C LEU A 298 26.53 9.94 11.05
N HIS A 299 25.41 10.14 11.72
CA HIS A 299 24.75 9.15 12.58
C HIS A 299 23.32 8.86 12.12
N PHE A 300 22.70 7.80 12.61
CA PHE A 300 21.33 7.46 12.23
C PHE A 300 20.29 8.50 12.65
N TRP A 301 20.54 9.33 13.65
CA TRP A 301 19.69 10.47 14.01
C TRP A 301 19.79 11.66 13.04
N ASP A 302 20.76 11.66 12.13
CA ASP A 302 20.92 12.69 11.11
C ASP A 302 20.26 12.32 9.77
N VAL A 303 19.72 11.09 9.64
CA VAL A 303 19.22 10.55 8.36
C VAL A 303 17.92 11.21 7.91
N TYR A 304 17.10 11.68 8.82
CA TYR A 304 15.80 12.30 8.52
C TYR A 304 15.87 13.83 8.38
N THR A 305 16.98 14.46 8.75
CA THR A 305 17.16 15.90 8.67
C THR A 305 17.11 16.35 7.20
N PRO A 306 16.27 17.34 6.82
CA PRO A 306 16.26 17.88 5.47
C PRO A 306 17.65 18.41 5.06
N LEU A 307 18.05 18.14 3.81
CA LEU A 307 19.32 18.68 3.25
C LEU A 307 19.17 20.10 2.71
N VAL A 308 17.94 20.51 2.45
CA VAL A 308 17.58 21.80 1.90
C VAL A 308 16.57 22.42 2.85
N ASP A 309 16.72 23.71 3.12
CA ASP A 309 15.79 24.46 3.96
C ASP A 309 14.35 24.35 3.40
N ASP A 310 13.37 24.35 4.30
CA ASP A 310 11.97 24.34 3.92
C ASP A 310 11.65 25.61 3.12
N VAL A 311 11.03 25.42 1.98
CA VAL A 311 10.64 26.51 1.07
C VAL A 311 9.12 26.62 1.12
N ASP A 312 8.63 27.81 1.49
CA ASP A 312 7.19 28.07 1.55
C ASP A 312 6.57 28.03 0.14
N MET A 313 6.10 26.86 -0.26
CA MET A 313 5.34 26.62 -1.50
C MET A 313 3.87 26.48 -1.15
N LYS A 314 3.08 27.50 -1.47
CA LYS A 314 1.64 27.52 -1.19
C LYS A 314 0.81 27.50 -2.47
N PHE A 315 -0.23 26.72 -2.44
CA PHE A 315 -1.16 26.51 -3.55
C PHE A 315 -2.59 26.63 -3.06
N THR A 316 -3.43 27.33 -3.80
CA THR A 316 -4.87 27.13 -3.71
C THR A 316 -5.23 25.76 -4.32
N TYR A 317 -6.41 25.26 -4.02
CA TYR A 317 -6.87 24.00 -4.63
C TYR A 317 -6.95 24.10 -6.16
N GLU A 318 -7.39 25.25 -6.69
CA GLU A 318 -7.45 25.51 -8.13
C GLU A 318 -6.06 25.52 -8.78
N GLU A 319 -5.07 26.13 -8.15
CA GLU A 319 -3.67 26.10 -8.64
C GLU A 319 -3.10 24.69 -8.61
N ALA A 320 -3.40 23.88 -7.57
CA ALA A 320 -3.03 22.49 -7.50
C ALA A 320 -3.69 21.67 -8.63
N CYS A 321 -4.98 21.89 -8.91
CA CYS A 321 -5.68 21.25 -10.01
C CYS A 321 -5.05 21.60 -11.38
N ASP A 322 -4.73 22.86 -11.61
CA ASP A 322 -4.08 23.31 -12.84
C ASP A 322 -2.68 22.69 -13.00
N LEU A 323 -1.94 22.57 -11.90
CA LEU A 323 -0.60 22.02 -11.88
C LEU A 323 -0.62 20.52 -12.23
N ILE A 324 -1.49 19.72 -11.59
CA ILE A 324 -1.56 18.29 -11.89
C ILE A 324 -2.02 18.01 -13.33
N VAL A 325 -2.92 18.81 -13.88
CA VAL A 325 -3.34 18.71 -15.30
C VAL A 325 -2.17 18.97 -16.24
N LYS A 326 -1.29 19.92 -15.93
CA LYS A 326 -0.08 20.19 -16.71
C LYS A 326 0.95 19.06 -16.58
N ALA A 327 1.18 18.59 -15.37
CA ALA A 327 2.12 17.51 -15.08
C ALA A 327 1.73 16.20 -15.76
N LEU A 328 0.43 15.92 -15.88
CA LEU A 328 -0.10 14.72 -16.52
C LEU A 328 -0.28 14.87 -18.04
N ALA A 329 0.11 16.00 -18.65
CA ALA A 329 -0.01 16.19 -20.10
C ALA A 329 0.64 15.08 -20.96
N PRO A 330 1.78 14.47 -20.57
CA PRO A 330 2.37 13.34 -21.30
C PRO A 330 1.45 12.11 -21.43
N MET A 331 0.45 11.99 -20.54
CA MET A 331 -0.54 10.89 -20.55
C MET A 331 -1.58 10.98 -21.69
N GLY A 332 -1.57 12.07 -22.45
CA GLY A 332 -2.47 12.26 -23.60
C GLY A 332 -3.90 12.68 -23.22
N GLU A 333 -4.68 12.95 -24.27
CA GLU A 333 -6.00 13.61 -24.14
C GLU A 333 -7.03 12.77 -23.37
N GLU A 334 -7.03 11.45 -23.52
CA GLU A 334 -7.97 10.56 -22.83
C GLU A 334 -7.79 10.61 -21.32
N TYR A 335 -6.55 10.39 -20.85
CA TYR A 335 -6.24 10.39 -19.43
C TYR A 335 -6.45 11.77 -18.81
N VAL A 336 -5.91 12.81 -19.43
CA VAL A 336 -6.05 14.20 -18.94
C VAL A 336 -7.51 14.67 -18.98
N GLY A 337 -8.28 14.22 -19.96
CA GLY A 337 -9.73 14.49 -20.03
C GLY A 337 -10.49 13.89 -18.85
N LEU A 338 -10.11 12.69 -18.41
CA LEU A 338 -10.68 12.05 -17.22
C LEU A 338 -10.25 12.74 -15.92
N VAL A 339 -8.98 13.16 -15.82
CA VAL A 339 -8.50 13.99 -14.68
C VAL A 339 -9.37 15.25 -14.54
N LYS A 340 -9.52 16.02 -15.62
CA LYS A 340 -10.37 17.23 -15.62
C LYS A 340 -11.81 16.92 -15.24
N LYS A 341 -12.38 15.86 -15.83
CA LYS A 341 -13.72 15.40 -15.47
C LYS A 341 -13.84 15.11 -13.97
N GLY A 342 -12.88 14.40 -13.38
CA GLY A 342 -12.88 14.09 -11.94
C GLY A 342 -12.86 15.34 -11.07
N LEU A 343 -11.99 16.29 -11.41
CA LEU A 343 -11.86 17.57 -10.70
C LEU A 343 -13.13 18.44 -10.82
N GLU A 344 -13.79 18.44 -12.00
CA GLU A 344 -14.96 19.28 -12.28
C GLU A 344 -16.29 18.61 -11.85
N SER A 345 -16.34 17.27 -11.79
CA SER A 345 -17.58 16.51 -11.54
C SER A 345 -17.75 16.09 -10.07
N ARG A 346 -17.14 16.81 -9.15
CA ARG A 346 -17.31 16.59 -7.71
C ARG A 346 -16.92 15.16 -7.26
N TRP A 347 -15.78 14.65 -7.78
CA TRP A 347 -15.21 13.42 -7.24
C TRP A 347 -14.46 13.69 -5.94
N VAL A 348 -14.05 14.93 -5.65
CA VAL A 348 -13.17 15.29 -4.53
C VAL A 348 -13.93 15.98 -3.42
N ASP A 349 -13.78 15.46 -2.20
CA ASP A 349 -14.13 16.13 -0.96
C ASP A 349 -12.87 16.79 -0.39
N VAL A 350 -12.74 18.11 -0.52
CA VAL A 350 -11.45 18.81 -0.51
C VAL A 350 -10.97 19.15 0.89
N TYR A 351 -11.79 19.90 1.65
CA TYR A 351 -11.31 20.58 2.85
C TYR A 351 -11.64 19.85 4.13
N GLU A 352 -10.76 20.00 5.12
CA GLU A 352 -10.96 19.53 6.47
C GLU A 352 -12.13 20.24 7.16
N THR A 353 -12.90 19.48 7.91
CA THR A 353 -13.94 19.98 8.82
C THR A 353 -13.97 19.15 10.11
N PRO A 354 -14.49 19.69 11.23
CA PRO A 354 -14.62 18.94 12.45
C PRO A 354 -15.45 17.66 12.25
N GLY A 355 -14.88 16.52 12.62
CA GLY A 355 -15.52 15.21 12.48
C GLY A 355 -15.31 14.50 11.14
N LYS A 356 -14.79 15.17 10.11
CA LYS A 356 -14.38 14.53 8.87
C LYS A 356 -13.21 13.58 9.13
N ARG A 357 -13.20 12.44 8.44
CA ARG A 357 -12.10 11.47 8.52
C ARG A 357 -10.78 12.12 8.13
N SER A 358 -9.74 11.87 8.93
CA SER A 358 -8.37 12.35 8.67
C SER A 358 -7.68 11.57 7.55
N GLY A 359 -6.58 12.11 7.01
CA GLY A 359 -5.82 11.52 5.92
C GLY A 359 -6.43 11.81 4.55
N ALA A 360 -6.07 11.00 3.57
CA ALA A 360 -6.57 11.04 2.20
C ALA A 360 -6.78 9.62 1.68
N TYR A 361 -7.69 9.44 0.74
CA TYR A 361 -7.89 8.19 0.03
C TYR A 361 -8.76 8.36 -1.21
N SER A 362 -8.66 7.41 -2.13
CA SER A 362 -9.58 7.21 -3.24
C SER A 362 -10.43 5.95 -3.02
N ALA A 363 -11.69 5.99 -3.42
CA ALA A 363 -12.62 4.87 -3.36
C ALA A 363 -13.55 4.87 -4.56
N GLY A 364 -14.03 3.68 -4.96
CA GLY A 364 -14.93 3.53 -6.10
C GLY A 364 -15.04 2.08 -6.53
N GLY A 365 -15.59 1.84 -7.70
CA GLY A 365 -15.72 0.50 -8.28
C GLY A 365 -16.72 0.43 -9.43
N LYS A 366 -17.02 -0.78 -9.87
CA LYS A 366 -17.94 -1.04 -10.99
C LYS A 366 -19.32 -0.42 -10.75
N GLY A 367 -19.76 0.42 -11.69
CA GLY A 367 -21.08 1.04 -11.66
C GLY A 367 -21.22 2.26 -10.75
N MET A 368 -20.09 2.85 -10.33
CA MET A 368 -20.02 4.12 -9.59
C MET A 368 -18.83 4.95 -10.05
N ASN A 369 -18.89 6.27 -9.85
CA ASN A 369 -17.73 7.11 -10.07
C ASN A 369 -16.71 6.90 -8.93
N PRO A 370 -15.40 6.99 -9.19
CA PRO A 370 -14.42 7.16 -8.14
C PRO A 370 -14.69 8.44 -7.35
N VAL A 371 -14.35 8.41 -6.06
CA VAL A 371 -14.39 9.60 -5.20
C VAL A 371 -13.13 9.65 -4.33
N MET A 372 -12.69 10.85 -4.00
CA MET A 372 -11.50 11.12 -3.18
C MET A 372 -11.86 11.92 -1.95
N LEU A 373 -11.33 11.53 -0.80
CA LEU A 373 -11.34 12.36 0.41
C LEU A 373 -9.96 12.98 0.57
N LEU A 374 -9.92 14.30 0.75
CA LEU A 374 -8.71 15.06 1.08
C LEU A 374 -8.96 15.89 2.33
N ASN A 375 -7.88 16.35 2.94
CA ASN A 375 -7.87 17.38 3.99
C ASN A 375 -6.87 18.47 3.60
N PHE A 376 -7.12 19.10 2.45
CA PHE A 376 -6.21 20.01 1.74
C PHE A 376 -5.87 21.26 2.55
N GLN A 377 -4.57 21.50 2.79
CA GLN A 377 -4.03 22.65 3.54
C GLN A 377 -3.25 23.63 2.67
N GLY A 378 -2.92 23.25 1.43
CA GLY A 378 -2.28 24.10 0.44
C GLY A 378 -0.74 24.04 0.41
N GLY A 379 -0.13 23.01 0.98
CA GLY A 379 1.31 22.73 0.82
C GLY A 379 1.63 21.97 -0.45
N LEU A 380 2.93 21.79 -0.75
CA LEU A 380 3.37 20.94 -1.86
C LEU A 380 2.95 19.48 -1.65
N ASP A 381 3.01 18.98 -0.42
CA ASP A 381 2.56 17.62 -0.08
C ASP A 381 1.07 17.40 -0.40
N ASP A 382 0.23 18.44 -0.27
CA ASP A 382 -1.18 18.34 -0.66
C ASP A 382 -1.37 18.21 -2.18
N VAL A 383 -0.47 18.81 -2.97
CA VAL A 383 -0.46 18.64 -4.44
C VAL A 383 -0.07 17.21 -4.79
N TYR A 384 0.96 16.67 -4.14
CA TYR A 384 1.34 15.25 -4.29
C TYR A 384 0.22 14.32 -3.86
N THR A 385 -0.45 14.60 -2.75
CA THR A 385 -1.60 13.82 -2.29
C THR A 385 -2.75 13.84 -3.32
N LEU A 386 -3.09 15.02 -3.86
CA LEU A 386 -4.15 15.14 -4.88
C LEU A 386 -3.84 14.34 -6.14
N ILE A 387 -2.61 14.40 -6.65
CA ILE A 387 -2.22 13.67 -7.87
C ILE A 387 -2.09 12.17 -7.60
N HIS A 388 -1.70 11.76 -6.40
CA HIS A 388 -1.66 10.39 -5.93
C HIS A 388 -3.06 9.77 -5.92
N GLU A 389 -4.00 10.39 -5.21
CA GLU A 389 -5.38 9.91 -5.13
C GLU A 389 -6.10 9.94 -6.50
N MET A 390 -5.72 10.88 -7.36
CA MET A 390 -6.18 10.88 -8.75
C MET A 390 -5.67 9.65 -9.51
N GLY A 391 -4.44 9.20 -9.25
CA GLY A 391 -3.90 7.96 -9.82
C GLY A 391 -4.73 6.74 -9.46
N HIS A 392 -5.07 6.57 -8.18
CA HIS A 392 -5.98 5.52 -7.72
C HIS A 392 -7.38 5.65 -8.34
N SER A 393 -7.91 6.86 -8.41
CA SER A 393 -9.23 7.12 -9.02
C SER A 393 -9.27 6.70 -10.47
N LEU A 394 -8.22 7.01 -11.25
CA LEU A 394 -8.17 6.63 -12.66
C LEU A 394 -7.89 5.13 -12.83
N HIS A 395 -7.09 4.50 -11.99
CA HIS A 395 -6.95 3.04 -11.98
C HIS A 395 -8.30 2.36 -11.76
N THR A 396 -9.02 2.77 -10.72
CA THR A 396 -10.39 2.29 -10.45
C THR A 396 -11.35 2.57 -11.63
N TYR A 397 -11.27 3.76 -12.23
CA TYR A 397 -12.10 4.10 -13.39
C TYR A 397 -11.82 3.18 -14.57
N PHE A 398 -10.57 3.05 -15.01
CA PHE A 398 -10.21 2.22 -16.15
C PHE A 398 -10.51 0.74 -15.91
N SER A 399 -10.16 0.21 -14.74
CA SER A 399 -10.46 -1.17 -14.38
C SER A 399 -11.97 -1.43 -14.41
N SER A 400 -12.74 -0.63 -13.70
CA SER A 400 -14.19 -0.84 -13.55
C SER A 400 -14.98 -0.61 -14.85
N HIS A 401 -14.47 0.19 -15.79
CA HIS A 401 -15.13 0.40 -17.10
C HIS A 401 -14.77 -0.68 -18.12
N ASN A 402 -13.59 -1.26 -18.02
CA ASN A 402 -13.12 -2.25 -18.99
C ASN A 402 -13.29 -3.71 -18.53
N GLN A 403 -13.52 -3.95 -17.25
CA GLN A 403 -13.76 -5.28 -16.70
C GLN A 403 -15.18 -5.46 -16.20
N GLU A 404 -15.71 -6.68 -16.27
CA GLU A 404 -16.91 -7.05 -15.54
C GLU A 404 -16.62 -7.14 -14.04
N ILE A 405 -17.66 -7.12 -13.19
CA ILE A 405 -17.53 -7.08 -11.72
C ILE A 405 -16.61 -8.17 -11.18
N THR A 406 -16.60 -9.35 -11.79
CA THR A 406 -15.72 -10.48 -11.43
C THR A 406 -14.23 -10.10 -11.45
N TYR A 407 -13.83 -9.17 -12.32
CA TYR A 407 -12.43 -8.79 -12.58
C TYR A 407 -12.18 -7.29 -12.45
N SER A 408 -13.14 -6.50 -12.00
CA SER A 408 -13.05 -5.04 -11.99
C SER A 408 -12.19 -4.48 -10.84
N ASP A 409 -11.91 -5.27 -9.83
CA ASP A 409 -10.99 -4.91 -8.76
C ASP A 409 -9.54 -5.26 -9.12
N TYR A 410 -8.57 -4.73 -8.40
CA TYR A 410 -7.15 -5.02 -8.60
C TYR A 410 -6.45 -5.28 -7.27
N SER A 411 -5.34 -6.03 -7.32
CA SER A 411 -4.61 -6.39 -6.09
C SER A 411 -3.87 -5.18 -5.50
N ILE A 412 -3.68 -5.21 -4.19
CA ILE A 412 -2.90 -4.20 -3.46
C ILE A 412 -1.47 -4.08 -4.01
N PHE A 413 -0.90 -5.17 -4.53
CA PHE A 413 0.43 -5.20 -5.13
C PHE A 413 0.61 -4.19 -6.27
N VAL A 414 -0.44 -3.91 -7.05
CA VAL A 414 -0.41 -2.97 -8.19
C VAL A 414 -1.12 -1.65 -7.91
N ALA A 415 -1.77 -1.53 -6.76
CA ALA A 415 -2.55 -0.33 -6.44
C ALA A 415 -1.69 0.94 -6.46
N GLU A 416 -0.54 0.91 -5.77
CA GLU A 416 0.34 2.06 -5.63
C GLU A 416 1.15 2.40 -6.90
N VAL A 417 1.18 1.51 -7.89
CA VAL A 417 1.88 1.79 -9.15
C VAL A 417 1.24 2.97 -9.89
N ALA A 418 -0.09 3.05 -9.87
CA ALA A 418 -0.81 4.11 -10.57
C ALA A 418 -0.65 5.48 -9.89
N SER A 419 -0.78 5.53 -8.57
CA SER A 419 -0.61 6.73 -7.76
C SER A 419 0.81 7.27 -7.84
N THR A 420 1.79 6.40 -7.62
CA THR A 420 3.22 6.75 -7.66
C THR A 420 3.71 7.12 -9.08
N CYS A 421 3.14 6.53 -10.14
CA CYS A 421 3.44 6.94 -11.51
C CYS A 421 3.03 8.40 -11.75
N ASN A 422 1.87 8.79 -11.26
CA ASN A 422 1.41 10.18 -11.33
C ASN A 422 2.33 11.13 -10.53
N GLU A 423 2.75 10.73 -9.31
CA GLU A 423 3.72 11.51 -8.53
C GLU A 423 5.06 11.68 -9.23
N ALA A 424 5.56 10.62 -9.89
CA ALA A 424 6.80 10.66 -10.65
C ALA A 424 6.69 11.62 -11.85
N LEU A 425 5.56 11.66 -12.53
CA LEU A 425 5.29 12.63 -13.61
C LEU A 425 5.20 14.06 -13.06
N LEU A 426 4.61 14.27 -11.88
CA LEU A 426 4.59 15.57 -11.22
C LEU A 426 6.00 16.03 -10.85
N SER A 427 6.78 15.16 -10.23
CA SER A 427 8.18 15.46 -9.85
C SER A 427 9.01 15.84 -11.08
N HIS A 428 8.89 15.07 -12.17
CA HIS A 428 9.56 15.40 -13.42
C HIS A 428 9.13 16.76 -13.96
N TYR A 429 7.81 17.05 -14.02
CA TYR A 429 7.29 18.33 -14.48
C TYR A 429 7.81 19.50 -13.65
N LEU A 430 7.80 19.35 -12.32
CA LEU A 430 8.29 20.40 -11.41
C LEU A 430 9.79 20.66 -11.59
N LEU A 431 10.61 19.60 -11.67
CA LEU A 431 12.07 19.73 -11.92
C LEU A 431 12.40 20.35 -13.27
N GLU A 432 11.57 20.15 -14.30
CA GLU A 432 11.78 20.75 -15.62
C GLU A 432 11.39 22.24 -15.67
N HIS A 433 10.43 22.68 -14.84
CA HIS A 433 9.81 24.01 -14.96
C HIS A 433 10.11 24.95 -13.80
N GLU A 434 10.59 24.46 -12.65
CA GLU A 434 10.99 25.34 -11.54
C GLU A 434 12.31 26.02 -11.85
N THR A 435 12.33 27.34 -11.73
CA THR A 435 13.49 28.17 -12.05
C THR A 435 14.19 28.77 -10.83
N ASP A 436 13.53 28.74 -9.67
CA ASP A 436 14.15 29.15 -8.42
C ASP A 436 15.05 28.02 -7.89
N PRO A 437 16.37 28.25 -7.72
CA PRO A 437 17.30 27.18 -7.34
C PRO A 437 16.98 26.55 -5.99
N ALA A 438 16.47 27.32 -5.01
CA ALA A 438 16.14 26.79 -3.69
C ALA A 438 14.92 25.86 -3.75
N ARG A 439 13.89 26.26 -4.51
CA ARG A 439 12.71 25.42 -4.74
C ARG A 439 13.04 24.16 -5.56
N HIS A 440 13.88 24.32 -6.57
CA HIS A 440 14.31 23.19 -7.39
C HIS A 440 15.07 22.15 -6.55
N ALA A 441 16.05 22.58 -5.74
CA ALA A 441 16.78 21.70 -4.83
C ALA A 441 15.85 21.05 -3.78
N TYR A 442 14.84 21.78 -3.28
CA TYR A 442 13.83 21.24 -2.36
C TYR A 442 13.01 20.12 -3.01
N ILE A 443 12.49 20.32 -4.22
CA ILE A 443 11.73 19.31 -4.98
C ILE A 443 12.60 18.09 -5.25
N LEU A 444 13.85 18.31 -5.67
CA LEU A 444 14.79 17.24 -5.96
C LEU A 444 15.11 16.42 -4.71
N ASN A 445 15.36 17.08 -3.57
CA ASN A 445 15.57 16.41 -2.30
C ASN A 445 14.32 15.61 -1.85
N HIS A 446 13.12 16.20 -1.99
CA HIS A 446 11.87 15.51 -1.69
C HIS A 446 11.74 14.21 -2.48
N PHE A 447 12.03 14.24 -3.78
CA PHE A 447 11.96 13.05 -4.64
C PHE A 447 12.99 11.98 -4.25
N LEU A 448 14.24 12.39 -3.93
CA LEU A 448 15.29 11.48 -3.44
C LEU A 448 14.93 10.82 -2.11
N GLU A 449 14.30 11.56 -1.20
CA GLU A 449 13.80 11.00 0.07
C GLU A 449 12.70 9.96 -0.15
N GLY A 450 11.89 10.11 -1.21
CA GLY A 450 10.95 9.08 -1.66
C GLY A 450 11.65 7.75 -2.00
N PHE A 451 12.74 7.78 -2.77
CA PHE A 451 13.55 6.58 -3.07
C PHE A 451 14.16 5.97 -1.81
N ARG A 452 14.74 6.82 -0.93
CA ARG A 452 15.33 6.35 0.33
C ARG A 452 14.30 5.63 1.20
N GLY A 453 13.14 6.27 1.40
CA GLY A 453 12.09 5.77 2.29
C GLY A 453 11.34 4.56 1.73
N THR A 454 11.12 4.52 0.41
CA THR A 454 10.23 3.54 -0.22
C THR A 454 10.99 2.38 -0.86
N ILE A 455 12.20 2.58 -1.38
CA ILE A 455 13.00 1.46 -1.91
C ILE A 455 14.03 0.98 -0.89
N TYR A 456 15.03 1.80 -0.54
CA TYR A 456 16.15 1.30 0.26
C TYR A 456 15.72 0.83 1.65
N ARG A 457 14.94 1.65 2.36
CA ARG A 457 14.47 1.31 3.71
C ARG A 457 13.53 0.11 3.71
N GLN A 458 12.57 0.07 2.80
CA GLN A 458 11.60 -1.03 2.77
C GLN A 458 12.22 -2.34 2.28
N CYS A 459 13.19 -2.27 1.35
CA CYS A 459 13.94 -3.44 0.93
C CYS A 459 14.80 -4.01 2.09
N MET A 460 15.43 -3.15 2.89
CA MET A 460 16.14 -3.57 4.09
C MET A 460 15.19 -4.31 5.07
N PHE A 461 13.99 -3.82 5.25
CA PHE A 461 12.98 -4.49 6.08
C PHE A 461 12.53 -5.82 5.47
N ALA A 462 12.31 -5.86 4.16
CA ALA A 462 11.97 -7.09 3.45
C ALA A 462 13.07 -8.15 3.60
N GLU A 463 14.32 -7.76 3.44
CA GLU A 463 15.46 -8.67 3.64
C GLU A 463 15.56 -9.18 5.07
N PHE A 464 15.36 -8.30 6.06
CA PHE A 464 15.31 -8.72 7.47
C PHE A 464 14.20 -9.74 7.74
N GLU A 465 12.99 -9.50 7.24
CA GLU A 465 11.85 -10.42 7.37
C GLU A 465 12.15 -11.81 6.75
N ARG A 466 12.69 -11.81 5.52
CA ARG A 466 13.12 -13.05 4.84
C ARG A 466 14.15 -13.80 5.68
N ASP A 467 15.16 -13.11 6.16
CA ASP A 467 16.29 -13.73 6.84
C ASP A 467 15.89 -14.31 8.20
N ILE A 468 15.12 -13.59 9.01
CA ILE A 468 14.66 -14.13 10.31
C ILE A 468 13.68 -15.30 10.13
N SER A 469 12.90 -15.29 9.07
CA SER A 469 12.04 -16.42 8.70
C SER A 469 12.87 -17.64 8.32
N GLN A 470 13.89 -17.46 7.48
CA GLN A 470 14.81 -18.53 7.08
C GLN A 470 15.62 -19.06 8.27
N MET A 471 16.18 -18.17 9.10
CA MET A 471 16.91 -18.56 10.31
C MET A 471 16.05 -19.40 11.24
N ASN A 472 14.76 -19.05 11.41
CA ASN A 472 13.85 -19.84 12.23
C ASN A 472 13.56 -21.22 11.59
N ALA A 473 13.39 -21.29 10.26
CA ALA A 473 13.22 -22.54 9.54
C ALA A 473 14.45 -23.47 9.65
N ASP A 474 15.65 -22.89 9.68
CA ASP A 474 16.93 -23.58 9.89
C ASP A 474 17.18 -23.98 11.35
N GLY A 475 16.26 -23.67 12.26
CA GLY A 475 16.33 -24.03 13.67
C GLY A 475 17.18 -23.08 14.53
N VAL A 476 17.53 -21.90 14.03
CA VAL A 476 18.21 -20.88 14.82
C VAL A 476 17.26 -20.34 15.88
N ALA A 477 17.69 -20.30 17.13
CA ALA A 477 16.92 -19.71 18.22
C ALA A 477 16.93 -18.18 18.12
N LEU A 478 15.86 -17.60 17.60
CA LEU A 478 15.71 -16.14 17.53
C LEU A 478 15.57 -15.56 18.96
N ASN A 479 16.43 -14.62 19.26
CA ASN A 479 16.42 -13.84 20.51
C ASN A 479 16.86 -12.41 20.21
N ALA A 480 16.84 -11.53 21.21
CA ALA A 480 17.17 -10.12 21.03
C ALA A 480 18.57 -9.88 20.45
N GLU A 481 19.57 -10.68 20.84
CA GLU A 481 20.94 -10.56 20.35
C GLU A 481 21.03 -10.95 18.87
N VAL A 482 20.49 -12.10 18.49
CA VAL A 482 20.47 -12.61 17.11
C VAL A 482 19.74 -11.65 16.19
N LEU A 483 18.57 -11.12 16.60
CA LEU A 483 17.79 -10.16 15.82
C LEU A 483 18.55 -8.84 15.65
N SER A 484 19.14 -8.31 16.73
CA SER A 484 19.91 -7.05 16.69
C SER A 484 21.19 -7.17 15.87
N GLU A 485 21.90 -8.32 15.94
CA GLU A 485 23.07 -8.55 15.09
C GLU A 485 22.71 -8.59 13.61
N ARG A 486 21.62 -9.30 13.23
CA ARG A 486 21.21 -9.34 11.80
C ARG A 486 20.76 -7.96 11.34
N TYR A 487 19.96 -7.25 12.14
CA TYR A 487 19.49 -5.92 11.80
C TYR A 487 20.65 -4.92 11.68
N GLY A 488 21.59 -4.92 12.60
CA GLY A 488 22.79 -4.08 12.57
C GLY A 488 23.67 -4.35 11.33
N LYS A 489 23.80 -5.63 10.92
CA LYS A 489 24.51 -5.97 9.68
C LYS A 489 23.81 -5.36 8.45
N LEU A 490 22.49 -5.45 8.39
CA LEU A 490 21.71 -4.82 7.31
C LEU A 490 21.88 -3.31 7.30
N CYS A 491 21.81 -2.65 8.46
CA CYS A 491 22.09 -1.20 8.52
C CYS A 491 23.46 -0.85 7.95
N ALA A 492 24.50 -1.61 8.33
CA ALA A 492 25.86 -1.38 7.82
C ALA A 492 25.98 -1.67 6.30
N GLU A 493 25.31 -2.71 5.81
CA GLU A 493 25.31 -3.09 4.39
C GLU A 493 24.58 -2.03 3.54
N TYR A 494 23.38 -1.60 3.96
CA TYR A 494 22.56 -0.67 3.18
C TYR A 494 23.11 0.77 3.19
N PHE A 495 23.54 1.28 4.34
CA PHE A 495 24.04 2.65 4.46
C PHE A 495 25.52 2.81 4.13
N GLY A 496 26.29 1.71 4.13
CA GLY A 496 27.72 1.70 3.77
C GLY A 496 28.60 2.38 4.82
N PRO A 497 29.87 2.70 4.45
CA PRO A 497 30.86 3.22 5.37
C PRO A 497 30.72 4.72 5.68
N GLY A 498 29.77 5.42 5.06
CA GLY A 498 29.57 6.87 5.22
C GLY A 498 28.83 7.28 6.49
N ILE A 499 28.31 6.30 7.26
CA ILE A 499 27.54 6.52 8.48
C ILE A 499 28.10 5.69 9.63
N GLU A 500 28.07 6.24 10.85
CA GLU A 500 28.42 5.49 12.06
C GLU A 500 27.28 4.52 12.44
N LEU A 501 27.64 3.26 12.72
CA LEU A 501 26.68 2.26 13.17
C LEU A 501 26.43 2.40 14.67
N ASP A 502 25.47 3.22 15.03
CA ASP A 502 25.05 3.39 16.43
C ASP A 502 24.55 2.07 17.03
N GLU A 503 24.85 1.80 18.29
CA GLU A 503 24.37 0.58 18.96
C GLU A 503 22.84 0.57 19.05
N GLU A 504 22.24 1.73 19.19
CA GLU A 504 20.80 1.94 19.32
C GLU A 504 20.03 1.51 18.08
N ILE A 505 20.54 1.80 16.85
CA ILE A 505 19.84 1.44 15.61
C ILE A 505 19.67 -0.07 15.44
N LYS A 506 20.54 -0.87 16.05
CA LYS A 506 20.42 -2.33 16.04
C LYS A 506 19.13 -2.84 16.67
N LEU A 507 18.43 -1.98 17.44
CA LEU A 507 17.15 -2.28 18.09
C LEU A 507 15.94 -1.81 17.27
N GLU A 508 16.13 -1.19 16.09
CA GLU A 508 15.02 -0.62 15.32
C GLU A 508 13.95 -1.67 14.94
N TRP A 509 14.34 -2.93 14.73
CA TRP A 509 13.40 -4.02 14.46
C TRP A 509 12.30 -4.14 15.53
N SER A 510 12.55 -3.72 16.77
CA SER A 510 11.61 -3.86 17.88
C SER A 510 10.40 -2.91 17.83
N ARG A 511 10.49 -1.83 17.01
CA ARG A 511 9.44 -0.81 16.87
C ARG A 511 8.72 -0.82 15.52
N ILE A 512 9.04 -1.73 14.62
CA ILE A 512 8.49 -1.72 13.26
C ILE A 512 7.24 -2.60 13.19
N PRO A 513 6.02 -2.01 13.08
CA PRO A 513 4.78 -2.78 13.04
C PRO A 513 4.67 -3.65 11.79
N HIS A 514 5.33 -3.27 10.70
CA HIS A 514 5.29 -4.00 9.43
C HIS A 514 5.81 -5.43 9.51
N PHE A 515 6.69 -5.75 10.47
CA PHE A 515 7.15 -7.13 10.69
C PHE A 515 6.07 -8.09 11.21
N TYR A 516 4.87 -7.55 11.49
CA TYR A 516 3.67 -8.31 11.84
C TYR A 516 2.67 -8.41 10.68
N TYR A 517 3.02 -7.86 9.47
CA TYR A 517 2.14 -7.82 8.29
C TYR A 517 2.54 -8.84 7.20
N ASN A 518 3.28 -9.88 7.56
CA ASN A 518 3.49 -11.08 6.74
C ASN A 518 4.11 -10.78 5.35
N PHE A 519 5.35 -10.30 5.34
CA PHE A 519 6.07 -9.96 4.10
C PHE A 519 5.37 -8.89 3.25
N TYR A 520 4.80 -7.89 3.87
CA TYR A 520 4.06 -6.85 3.16
C TYR A 520 4.98 -5.82 2.47
N VAL A 521 6.09 -5.43 3.11
CA VAL A 521 6.85 -4.21 2.76
C VAL A 521 7.54 -4.22 1.39
N TYR A 522 7.85 -5.40 0.83
CA TYR A 522 8.45 -5.50 -0.51
C TYR A 522 7.54 -4.88 -1.59
N GLN A 523 6.23 -4.84 -1.36
CA GLN A 523 5.25 -4.27 -2.29
C GLN A 523 5.49 -2.78 -2.52
N TYR A 524 5.94 -2.04 -1.50
CA TYR A 524 6.34 -0.63 -1.64
C TYR A 524 7.48 -0.47 -2.64
N CYS A 525 8.53 -1.30 -2.51
CA CYS A 525 9.69 -1.24 -3.40
C CYS A 525 9.31 -1.58 -4.84
N ILE A 526 8.55 -2.66 -5.01
CA ILE A 526 8.10 -3.13 -6.35
C ILE A 526 7.19 -2.09 -6.99
N GLY A 527 6.20 -1.59 -6.23
CA GLY A 527 5.25 -0.58 -6.72
C GLY A 527 5.95 0.70 -7.16
N PHE A 528 6.85 1.23 -6.32
CA PHE A 528 7.63 2.43 -6.62
C PHE A 528 8.55 2.22 -7.83
N SER A 529 9.29 1.11 -7.88
CA SER A 529 10.21 0.81 -8.99
C SER A 529 9.46 0.66 -10.32
N ALA A 530 8.31 -0.04 -10.30
CA ALA A 530 7.46 -0.18 -11.48
C ALA A 530 6.91 1.18 -11.95
N ALA A 531 6.48 2.03 -11.02
CA ALA A 531 5.97 3.37 -11.30
C ALA A 531 7.03 4.28 -11.94
N ILE A 532 8.26 4.26 -11.40
CA ILE A 532 9.39 5.00 -12.00
C ILE A 532 9.69 4.48 -13.41
N ALA A 533 9.78 3.16 -13.61
CA ALA A 533 10.02 2.59 -14.93
C ALA A 533 8.93 2.94 -15.93
N LEU A 534 7.66 2.90 -15.52
CA LEU A 534 6.51 3.29 -16.36
C LEU A 534 6.52 4.79 -16.69
N SER A 535 6.76 5.66 -15.72
CA SER A 535 6.83 7.12 -15.95
C SER A 535 7.96 7.48 -16.92
N GLN A 536 9.14 6.85 -16.79
CA GLN A 536 10.27 7.05 -17.71
C GLN A 536 9.93 6.56 -19.12
N ARG A 537 9.24 5.43 -19.28
CA ARG A 537 8.74 4.97 -20.57
C ARG A 537 7.75 5.95 -21.19
N ILE A 538 6.80 6.44 -20.42
CA ILE A 538 5.80 7.42 -20.88
C ILE A 538 6.49 8.69 -21.38
N LEU A 539 7.46 9.21 -20.64
CA LEU A 539 8.19 10.42 -21.02
C LEU A 539 9.08 10.24 -22.26
N SER A 540 9.69 9.06 -22.43
CA SER A 540 10.64 8.80 -23.52
C SER A 540 10.00 8.23 -24.78
N GLU A 541 8.97 7.38 -24.67
CA GLU A 541 8.34 6.67 -25.78
C GLU A 541 7.01 7.32 -26.22
N GLY A 542 6.37 8.12 -25.35
CA GLY A 542 5.12 8.83 -25.66
C GLY A 542 3.90 7.90 -25.80
N GLU A 543 3.06 8.16 -26.83
CA GLU A 543 1.77 7.51 -27.03
C GLU A 543 1.78 5.97 -26.95
N PRO A 544 2.75 5.23 -27.52
CA PRO A 544 2.80 3.76 -27.38
C PRO A 544 2.87 3.31 -25.91
N ALA A 545 3.74 3.93 -25.09
CA ALA A 545 3.86 3.60 -23.67
C ALA A 545 2.60 3.99 -22.87
N VAL A 546 1.98 5.11 -23.21
CA VAL A 546 0.70 5.53 -22.60
C VAL A 546 -0.40 4.49 -22.88
N LYS A 547 -0.49 3.99 -24.11
CA LYS A 547 -1.46 2.95 -24.47
C LYS A 547 -1.23 1.65 -23.69
N ASP A 548 0.02 1.21 -23.55
CA ASP A 548 0.37 0.05 -22.77
C ASP A 548 0.00 0.25 -21.28
N TYR A 549 0.28 1.43 -20.76
CA TYR A 549 -0.07 1.81 -19.38
C TYR A 549 -1.59 1.84 -19.13
N ILE A 550 -2.37 2.44 -20.03
CA ILE A 550 -3.84 2.41 -19.93
C ILE A 550 -4.35 0.96 -20.04
N GLY A 551 -3.70 0.11 -20.85
CA GLY A 551 -3.99 -1.33 -20.91
C GLY A 551 -3.78 -2.02 -19.57
N TYR A 552 -2.72 -1.67 -18.84
CA TYR A 552 -2.47 -2.13 -17.46
C TYR A 552 -3.56 -1.65 -16.51
N LEU A 553 -3.89 -0.36 -16.47
CA LEU A 553 -4.94 0.21 -15.62
C LEU A 553 -6.32 -0.43 -15.89
N SER A 554 -6.56 -0.85 -17.14
CA SER A 554 -7.82 -1.48 -17.59
C SER A 554 -7.92 -2.95 -17.24
N GLY A 555 -6.86 -3.57 -16.73
CA GLY A 555 -6.77 -5.03 -16.58
C GLY A 555 -7.48 -5.59 -15.35
N GLY A 556 -7.66 -4.80 -14.30
CA GLY A 556 -8.21 -5.26 -13.03
C GLY A 556 -7.45 -6.47 -12.47
N CYS A 557 -8.18 -7.54 -12.13
CA CYS A 557 -7.58 -8.84 -11.75
C CYS A 557 -7.80 -9.93 -12.81
N SER A 558 -7.99 -9.56 -14.08
CA SER A 558 -8.17 -10.52 -15.18
C SER A 558 -6.90 -11.32 -15.52
N LYS A 559 -5.75 -10.86 -15.05
CA LYS A 559 -4.42 -11.49 -15.14
C LYS A 559 -3.71 -11.38 -13.79
N THR A 560 -2.56 -12.06 -13.66
CA THR A 560 -1.70 -11.84 -12.49
C THR A 560 -1.11 -10.43 -12.49
N PRO A 561 -0.74 -9.88 -11.31
CA PRO A 561 -0.09 -8.56 -11.22
C PRO A 561 1.16 -8.44 -12.10
N ILE A 562 1.99 -9.48 -12.14
CA ILE A 562 3.21 -9.52 -12.96
C ILE A 562 2.87 -9.53 -14.46
N GLU A 563 1.84 -10.29 -14.89
CA GLU A 563 1.41 -10.28 -16.29
C GLU A 563 0.85 -8.94 -16.74
N LEU A 564 0.13 -8.23 -15.87
CA LEU A 564 -0.37 -6.88 -16.15
C LEU A 564 0.77 -5.88 -16.35
N LEU A 565 1.75 -5.85 -15.43
CA LEU A 565 2.92 -4.98 -15.52
C LEU A 565 3.79 -5.33 -16.75
N ARG A 566 3.97 -6.62 -17.04
CA ARG A 566 4.66 -7.07 -18.26
C ARG A 566 3.96 -6.59 -19.52
N GLY A 567 2.62 -6.59 -19.53
CA GLY A 567 1.81 -6.01 -20.61
C GLY A 567 2.04 -4.51 -20.79
N ALA A 568 2.37 -3.79 -19.72
CA ALA A 568 2.78 -2.39 -19.76
C ALA A 568 4.29 -2.20 -20.08
N GLY A 569 5.02 -3.26 -20.41
CA GLY A 569 6.44 -3.22 -20.77
C GLY A 569 7.39 -3.21 -19.55
N VAL A 570 6.90 -3.50 -18.35
CA VAL A 570 7.69 -3.55 -17.11
C VAL A 570 7.58 -4.95 -16.50
N ASP A 571 8.60 -5.78 -16.68
CA ASP A 571 8.63 -7.15 -16.15
C ASP A 571 9.30 -7.21 -14.77
N MET A 572 8.47 -7.14 -13.71
CA MET A 572 8.95 -7.21 -12.34
C MET A 572 9.46 -8.61 -11.92
N ALA A 573 9.33 -9.63 -12.76
CA ALA A 573 10.00 -10.91 -12.53
C ALA A 573 11.51 -10.86 -12.83
N THR A 574 11.98 -9.78 -13.45
CA THR A 574 13.41 -9.51 -13.69
C THR A 574 13.91 -8.36 -12.80
N PRO A 575 15.23 -8.24 -12.56
CA PRO A 575 15.79 -7.12 -11.79
C PRO A 575 15.80 -5.78 -12.57
N ASP A 576 15.54 -5.80 -13.88
CA ASP A 576 15.74 -4.65 -14.78
C ASP A 576 14.95 -3.39 -14.37
N PRO A 577 13.64 -3.47 -14.01
CA PRO A 577 12.92 -2.27 -13.62
C PRO A 577 13.45 -1.63 -12.33
N VAL A 578 13.86 -2.44 -11.37
CA VAL A 578 14.47 -1.96 -10.11
C VAL A 578 15.82 -1.31 -10.39
N ASN A 579 16.66 -1.95 -11.23
CA ASN A 579 17.94 -1.38 -11.64
C ASN A 579 17.77 -0.06 -12.40
N ALA A 580 16.75 0.05 -13.27
CA ALA A 580 16.47 1.29 -14.00
C ALA A 580 16.04 2.42 -13.03
N ALA A 581 15.16 2.12 -12.07
CA ALA A 581 14.74 3.09 -11.07
C ALA A 581 15.91 3.57 -10.20
N LEU A 582 16.79 2.65 -9.76
CA LEU A 582 17.93 2.99 -8.91
C LEU A 582 19.09 3.67 -9.69
N LYS A 583 19.22 3.40 -10.98
CA LYS A 583 20.10 4.20 -11.85
C LYS A 583 19.60 5.65 -11.94
N TYR A 584 18.30 5.84 -12.15
CA TYR A 584 17.72 7.18 -12.17
C TYR A 584 17.89 7.89 -10.82
N PHE A 585 17.73 7.20 -9.70
CA PHE A 585 18.10 7.74 -8.39
C PHE A 585 19.53 8.26 -8.35
N GLY A 586 20.51 7.51 -8.87
CA GLY A 586 21.90 7.94 -8.96
C GLY A 586 22.09 9.21 -9.78
N GLU A 587 21.37 9.35 -10.90
CA GLU A 587 21.40 10.55 -11.75
C GLU A 587 20.82 11.78 -11.00
N LEU A 588 19.74 11.60 -10.22
CA LEU A 588 19.18 12.65 -9.37
C LEU A 588 20.13 13.05 -8.22
N VAL A 589 20.87 12.10 -7.64
CA VAL A 589 21.89 12.40 -6.63
C VAL A 589 23.02 13.24 -7.24
N ASP A 590 23.46 12.92 -8.46
CA ASP A 590 24.47 13.70 -9.18
C ASP A 590 24.02 15.14 -9.44
N GLN A 591 22.72 15.32 -9.75
CA GLN A 591 22.12 16.63 -9.96
C GLN A 591 22.06 17.42 -8.65
N LEU A 592 21.56 16.82 -7.55
CA LEU A 592 21.52 17.50 -6.25
C LEU A 592 22.91 17.91 -5.76
N GLU A 593 23.92 17.06 -5.97
CA GLU A 593 25.31 17.37 -5.63
C GLU A 593 25.82 18.61 -6.39
N GLN A 594 25.44 18.76 -7.66
CA GLN A 594 25.83 19.94 -8.47
C GLN A 594 25.15 21.22 -8.00
N GLU A 595 23.92 21.14 -7.52
CA GLU A 595 23.15 22.31 -7.06
C GLU A 595 23.57 22.79 -5.67
N LEU A 596 24.06 21.89 -4.81
CA LEU A 596 24.45 22.20 -3.43
C LEU A 596 25.96 22.53 -3.29
N ASN A 597 26.77 22.41 -4.35
CA ASN A 597 28.17 22.81 -4.39
C ASN A 597 28.32 24.22 -4.96
#